data_56455c37c0d687ec1cd956f5ca03e397
#
_entry.id   56455c37c0d687ec1cd956f5ca03e397
#
_cell.length_a   1.000
_cell.length_b   1.000
_cell.length_c   1.000
_cell.angle_alpha   90.00
_cell.angle_beta   90.00
_cell.angle_gamma   90.00
#
_symmetry.space_group_name_H-M   'P 1'
#
loop_
_entity.id
_entity.type
_entity.pdbx_description
1 polymer ?
#
loop_
_entity_poly.entity_id
_entity_poly.type
_entity_poly.pdbx_seq_one_letter_code
_entity_poly.pdbx_strand_id
1 'polypeptide(L)'
;RLNTLEHPENTYLQVSDQAAWKLLHQIDQQSPNFMHYCFRWACGWTPHPDQKDFELWCASTSFIDPVAVPLSREDAVVFNCSIGSQRLGEQANFTDHQRFDDRINQILKAHKTDLGIGKYAEFRPFYTGPNYEIQASEGPSWRTMHLGLDVFLPVDLPVLAVYPGKVKSIHLN
;
A
#
# COMPACT_ATOMS: atom_id res chain seq x y z
N ARG A 1 -28.17 5.12 3.60
CA ARG A 1 -28.55 4.13 4.63
C ARG A 1 -27.92 2.82 4.22
N LEU A 2 -26.87 2.40 4.91
CA LEU A 2 -26.25 1.08 4.83
C LEU A 2 -27.09 0.10 5.65
N ASN A 3 -28.29 -0.22 5.19
CA ASN A 3 -29.20 -1.14 5.86
C ASN A 3 -29.12 -2.57 5.31
N THR A 4 -28.02 -2.95 4.67
CA THR A 4 -27.96 -4.19 3.90
C THR A 4 -26.92 -5.19 4.38
N LEU A 5 -26.36 -5.00 5.59
CA LEU A 5 -25.42 -5.97 6.17
C LEU A 5 -26.09 -7.22 6.77
N GLU A 6 -27.43 -7.26 6.81
CA GLU A 6 -28.15 -8.41 7.38
C GLU A 6 -28.45 -9.53 6.36
N HIS A 7 -28.29 -9.29 5.04
CA HIS A 7 -28.54 -10.29 3.99
C HIS A 7 -27.48 -10.19 2.89
N PRO A 8 -26.38 -10.93 3.00
CA PRO A 8 -25.30 -10.91 2.01
C PRO A 8 -25.74 -11.29 0.59
N GLU A 9 -26.80 -12.08 0.42
CA GLU A 9 -27.38 -12.43 -0.87
C GLU A 9 -28.07 -11.26 -1.60
N ASN A 10 -28.40 -10.18 -0.92
CA ASN A 10 -29.06 -9.00 -1.49
C ASN A 10 -28.14 -7.80 -1.65
N THR A 11 -26.84 -7.97 -1.43
CA THR A 11 -25.86 -6.86 -1.38
C THR A 11 -25.38 -6.39 -2.76
N TYR A 12 -25.99 -6.84 -3.84
CA TYR A 12 -25.77 -6.21 -5.13
C TYR A 12 -26.55 -4.89 -5.16
N LEU A 13 -25.88 -3.82 -4.73
CA LEU A 13 -26.35 -2.46 -4.94
C LEU A 13 -26.60 -2.27 -6.44
N GLN A 14 -27.87 -2.28 -6.86
CA GLN A 14 -28.30 -1.80 -8.15
C GLN A 14 -28.21 -0.27 -8.22
N VAL A 15 -27.03 0.24 -7.91
CA VAL A 15 -26.71 1.65 -8.09
C VAL A 15 -26.01 1.73 -9.44
N SER A 16 -26.44 2.62 -10.32
CA SER A 16 -25.68 2.86 -11.54
C SER A 16 -24.22 3.17 -11.15
N ASP A 17 -23.25 2.62 -11.88
CA ASP A 17 -21.83 2.82 -11.62
C ASP A 17 -21.49 4.29 -11.37
N GLN A 18 -22.14 5.18 -12.09
CA GLN A 18 -21.95 6.62 -12.00
C GLN A 18 -22.43 7.20 -10.65
N ALA A 19 -23.54 6.71 -10.11
CA ALA A 19 -24.06 7.15 -8.80
C ALA A 19 -23.20 6.57 -7.65
N ALA A 20 -22.73 5.33 -7.79
CA ALA A 20 -21.81 4.71 -6.86
C ALA A 20 -20.47 5.48 -6.81
N TRP A 21 -19.88 5.80 -7.95
CA TRP A 21 -18.66 6.58 -8.05
C TRP A 21 -18.82 7.99 -7.45
N LYS A 22 -19.92 8.65 -7.71
CA LYS A 22 -20.22 9.97 -7.15
C LYS A 22 -20.33 9.92 -5.62
N LEU A 23 -21.01 8.90 -5.09
CA LEU A 23 -21.13 8.70 -3.64
C LEU A 23 -19.79 8.38 -3.00
N LEU A 24 -19.00 7.47 -3.57
CA LEU A 24 -17.67 7.12 -3.09
C LEU A 24 -16.75 8.33 -3.08
N HIS A 25 -16.79 9.15 -4.12
CA HIS A 25 -15.98 10.36 -4.19
C HIS A 25 -16.39 11.41 -3.15
N GLN A 26 -17.68 11.56 -2.88
CA GLN A 26 -18.17 12.44 -1.81
C GLN A 26 -17.73 11.95 -0.43
N ILE A 27 -17.80 10.65 -0.18
CA ILE A 27 -17.36 10.05 1.08
C ILE A 27 -15.85 10.22 1.27
N ASP A 28 -15.06 9.99 0.23
CA ASP A 28 -13.61 10.15 0.26
C ASP A 28 -13.18 11.59 0.53
N GLN A 29 -13.88 12.57 -0.03
CA GLN A 29 -13.64 13.99 0.25
C GLN A 29 -13.99 14.39 1.68
N GLN A 30 -15.05 13.83 2.25
CA GLN A 30 -15.50 14.14 3.63
C GLN A 30 -14.71 13.38 4.69
N SER A 31 -14.19 12.21 4.35
CA SER A 31 -13.44 11.37 5.25
C SER A 31 -12.37 10.58 4.47
N PRO A 32 -11.19 11.17 4.25
CA PRO A 32 -10.14 10.60 3.38
C PRO A 32 -9.71 9.17 3.70
N ASN A 33 -9.97 8.70 4.91
CA ASN A 33 -9.64 7.35 5.34
C ASN A 33 -10.86 6.42 5.44
N PHE A 34 -12.05 6.87 5.04
CA PHE A 34 -13.27 6.09 5.24
C PHE A 34 -13.28 4.79 4.45
N MET A 35 -12.88 4.82 3.18
CA MET A 35 -12.79 3.60 2.35
C MET A 35 -11.76 2.62 2.89
N HIS A 36 -10.63 3.14 3.38
CA HIS A 36 -9.62 2.32 4.04
C HIS A 36 -10.15 1.68 5.33
N TYR A 37 -10.89 2.44 6.12
CA TYR A 37 -11.55 1.96 7.32
C TYR A 37 -12.59 0.86 7.00
N CYS A 38 -13.46 1.07 6.03
CA CYS A 38 -14.45 0.09 5.60
C CYS A 38 -13.78 -1.20 5.10
N PHE A 39 -12.70 -1.08 4.34
CA PHE A 39 -11.94 -2.22 3.85
C PHE A 39 -11.31 -3.01 5.00
N ARG A 40 -10.67 -2.35 5.95
CA ARG A 40 -10.09 -2.99 7.14
C ARG A 40 -11.17 -3.70 7.95
N TRP A 41 -12.30 -3.05 8.16
CA TRP A 41 -13.43 -3.63 8.87
C TRP A 41 -14.01 -4.85 8.15
N ALA A 42 -14.19 -4.79 6.84
CA ALA A 42 -14.65 -5.91 6.02
C ALA A 42 -13.68 -7.11 6.05
N CYS A 43 -12.37 -6.85 6.23
CA CYS A 43 -11.35 -7.88 6.42
C CYS A 43 -11.28 -8.40 7.86
N GLY A 44 -12.19 -8.04 8.74
CA GLY A 44 -12.19 -8.46 10.14
C GLY A 44 -11.11 -7.80 11.02
N TRP A 45 -10.54 -6.70 10.57
CA TRP A 45 -9.56 -5.96 11.34
C TRP A 45 -10.22 -5.18 12.47
N THR A 46 -9.89 -5.57 13.69
CA THR A 46 -10.22 -4.77 14.86
C THR A 46 -9.03 -3.85 15.20
N PRO A 47 -9.26 -2.58 15.58
CA PRO A 47 -8.18 -1.72 16.07
C PRO A 47 -7.46 -2.37 17.24
N HIS A 48 -6.13 -2.30 17.25
CA HIS A 48 -5.36 -2.73 18.43
C HIS A 48 -5.75 -1.85 19.63
N PRO A 49 -5.86 -2.39 20.86
CA PRO A 49 -6.20 -1.60 22.02
C PRO A 49 -5.35 -0.34 22.20
N ASP A 50 -4.05 -0.46 21.93
CA ASP A 50 -3.09 0.64 22.08
C ASP A 50 -2.92 1.48 20.81
N GLN A 51 -3.75 1.28 19.78
CA GLN A 51 -3.59 2.00 18.50
C GLN A 51 -3.62 3.52 18.69
N LYS A 52 -4.54 4.01 19.51
CA LYS A 52 -4.69 5.46 19.77
C LYS A 52 -3.46 6.03 20.46
N ASP A 53 -2.92 5.32 21.43
CA ASP A 53 -1.71 5.75 22.15
C ASP A 53 -0.50 5.74 21.23
N PHE A 54 -0.39 4.74 20.36
CA PHE A 54 0.64 4.67 19.33
C PHE A 54 0.54 5.83 18.33
N GLU A 55 -0.67 6.15 17.86
CA GLU A 55 -0.90 7.29 16.95
C GLU A 55 -0.53 8.62 17.61
N LEU A 56 -0.88 8.82 18.87
CA LEU A 56 -0.48 9.99 19.63
C LEU A 56 1.03 10.08 19.84
N TRP A 57 1.67 8.96 20.15
CA TRP A 57 3.11 8.89 20.24
C TRP A 57 3.78 9.23 18.91
N CYS A 58 3.31 8.68 17.78
CA CYS A 58 3.82 9.01 16.46
C CYS A 58 3.67 10.50 16.14
N ALA A 59 2.52 11.10 16.47
CA ALA A 59 2.26 12.51 16.23
C ALA A 59 3.12 13.45 17.09
N SER A 60 3.56 13.01 18.26
CA SER A 60 4.40 13.78 19.21
C SER A 60 5.89 13.52 19.06
N THR A 61 6.29 12.56 18.23
CA THR A 61 7.67 12.12 18.09
C THR A 61 8.29 12.69 16.82
N SER A 62 9.51 13.21 16.93
CA SER A 62 10.28 13.61 15.77
C SER A 62 11.01 12.40 15.19
N PHE A 63 10.73 12.12 13.93
CA PHE A 63 11.42 11.10 13.15
C PHE A 63 12.35 11.76 12.15
N ILE A 64 13.42 11.07 11.77
CA ILE A 64 14.25 11.47 10.63
C ILE A 64 13.84 10.69 9.40
N ASP A 65 14.18 11.21 8.22
CA ASP A 65 13.94 10.50 6.97
C ASP A 65 14.67 9.13 6.95
N PRO A 66 14.04 8.08 6.42
CA PRO A 66 14.63 6.74 6.36
C PRO A 66 15.80 6.62 5.38
N VAL A 67 16.05 7.65 4.58
CA VAL A 67 17.13 7.72 3.60
C VAL A 67 17.83 9.07 3.68
N ALA A 68 19.08 9.12 3.24
CA ALA A 68 19.92 10.32 3.32
C ALA A 68 19.58 11.40 2.26
N VAL A 69 18.36 11.38 1.73
CA VAL A 69 17.83 12.40 0.80
C VAL A 69 16.47 12.87 1.30
N PRO A 70 16.14 14.16 1.14
CA PRO A 70 14.82 14.67 1.53
C PRO A 70 13.71 13.94 0.77
N LEU A 71 12.71 13.42 1.48
CA LEU A 71 11.52 12.83 0.90
C LEU A 71 10.46 13.92 0.72
N SER A 72 10.57 14.70 -0.37
CA SER A 72 9.56 15.69 -0.72
C SER A 72 8.43 15.05 -1.52
N ARG A 73 7.19 15.23 -1.09
CA ARG A 73 6.02 14.78 -1.83
C ARG A 73 5.89 15.46 -3.19
N GLU A 74 6.37 16.67 -3.32
CA GLU A 74 6.30 17.48 -4.55
C GLU A 74 7.23 16.93 -5.63
N ASP A 75 8.36 16.35 -5.21
CA ASP A 75 9.36 15.77 -6.10
C ASP A 75 9.13 14.28 -6.38
N ALA A 76 8.26 13.63 -5.63
CA ALA A 76 8.04 12.20 -5.72
C ALA A 76 6.98 11.82 -6.75
N VAL A 77 7.24 10.76 -7.53
CA VAL A 77 6.21 10.08 -8.30
C VAL A 77 5.51 9.06 -7.40
N VAL A 78 4.21 9.23 -7.19
CA VAL A 78 3.41 8.24 -6.46
C VAL A 78 2.99 7.13 -7.40
N PHE A 79 3.45 5.91 -7.10
CA PHE A 79 3.10 4.69 -7.81
C PHE A 79 1.90 3.99 -7.16
N ASN A 80 1.01 3.51 -8.01
CA ASN A 80 0.06 2.47 -7.64
C ASN A 80 0.61 1.15 -8.17
N CYS A 81 1.14 0.30 -7.28
CA CYS A 81 1.69 -1.01 -7.62
C CYS A 81 0.67 -2.15 -7.44
N SER A 82 -0.61 -1.80 -7.21
CA SER A 82 -1.67 -2.79 -7.10
C SER A 82 -2.05 -3.40 -8.45
N ILE A 83 -2.68 -4.56 -8.40
CA ILE A 83 -3.28 -5.19 -9.57
C ILE A 83 -4.26 -4.21 -10.25
N GLY A 84 -4.21 -4.12 -11.56
CA GLY A 84 -5.05 -3.20 -12.33
C GLY A 84 -4.49 -1.77 -12.46
N SER A 85 -3.28 -1.52 -11.97
CA SER A 85 -2.60 -0.26 -12.22
C SER A 85 -2.31 -0.07 -13.71
N GLN A 86 -3.02 0.84 -14.34
CA GLN A 86 -2.81 1.16 -15.76
C GLN A 86 -1.44 1.79 -16.03
N ARG A 87 -0.84 2.43 -15.02
CA ARG A 87 0.46 3.09 -15.15
C ARG A 87 1.61 2.10 -15.30
N LEU A 88 1.52 0.96 -14.62
CA LEU A 88 2.50 -0.12 -14.74
C LEU A 88 2.28 -0.97 -16.02
N GLY A 89 1.06 -0.96 -16.57
CA GLY A 89 0.75 -1.56 -17.86
C GLY A 89 0.47 -3.05 -17.81
N GLU A 90 1.25 -3.85 -18.54
CA GLU A 90 0.99 -5.27 -18.75
C GLU A 90 1.21 -6.14 -17.50
N GLN A 91 0.54 -7.30 -17.44
CA GLN A 91 0.69 -8.26 -16.34
C GLN A 91 2.14 -8.68 -16.11
N ALA A 92 2.93 -8.82 -17.17
CA ALA A 92 4.33 -9.18 -17.06
C ALA A 92 5.16 -8.18 -16.24
N ASN A 93 4.77 -6.90 -16.23
CA ASN A 93 5.41 -5.88 -15.40
C ASN A 93 5.14 -6.06 -13.90
N PHE A 94 4.17 -6.89 -13.52
CA PHE A 94 3.85 -7.19 -12.13
C PHE A 94 4.40 -8.54 -11.65
N THR A 95 4.88 -9.39 -12.55
CA THR A 95 5.31 -10.75 -12.24
C THR A 95 6.79 -10.99 -12.50
N ASP A 96 7.41 -10.15 -13.32
CA ASP A 96 8.84 -10.17 -13.63
C ASP A 96 9.52 -8.97 -12.96
N HIS A 97 10.45 -9.23 -12.05
CA HIS A 97 11.14 -8.18 -11.27
C HIS A 97 11.92 -7.23 -12.17
N GLN A 98 12.61 -7.73 -13.21
CA GLN A 98 13.39 -6.87 -14.10
C GLN A 98 12.47 -5.92 -14.90
N ARG A 99 11.37 -6.44 -15.42
CA ARG A 99 10.38 -5.62 -16.14
C ARG A 99 9.71 -4.58 -15.23
N PHE A 100 9.47 -4.96 -13.99
CA PHE A 100 8.95 -4.02 -12.98
C PHE A 100 9.91 -2.88 -12.76
N ASP A 101 11.18 -3.16 -12.47
CA ASP A 101 12.22 -2.16 -12.26
C ASP A 101 12.42 -1.28 -13.49
N ASP A 102 12.49 -1.87 -14.67
CA ASP A 102 12.62 -1.12 -15.92
C ASP A 102 11.44 -0.15 -16.11
N ARG A 103 10.22 -0.60 -15.80
CA ARG A 103 9.01 0.23 -15.90
C ARG A 103 8.99 1.36 -14.90
N ILE A 104 9.34 1.11 -13.64
CA ILE A 104 9.48 2.14 -12.60
C ILE A 104 10.49 3.19 -13.05
N ASN A 105 11.69 2.75 -13.48
CA ASN A 105 12.76 3.63 -13.94
C ASN A 105 12.36 4.48 -15.15
N GLN A 106 11.62 3.92 -16.12
CA GLN A 106 11.09 4.66 -17.25
C GLN A 106 10.16 5.79 -16.81
N ILE A 107 9.28 5.51 -15.85
CA ILE A 107 8.33 6.49 -15.35
C ILE A 107 9.05 7.59 -14.57
N LEU A 108 9.98 7.26 -13.68
CA LEU A 108 10.78 8.22 -12.93
C LEU A 108 11.55 9.15 -13.89
N LYS A 109 12.20 8.58 -14.89
CA LYS A 109 12.94 9.34 -15.90
C LYS A 109 12.04 10.29 -16.70
N ALA A 110 10.84 9.84 -17.06
CA ALA A 110 9.86 10.68 -17.76
C ALA A 110 9.40 11.87 -16.90
N HIS A 111 9.34 11.69 -15.58
CA HIS A 111 9.03 12.75 -14.61
C HIS A 111 10.25 13.55 -14.15
N LYS A 112 11.45 13.24 -14.64
CA LYS A 112 12.71 13.90 -14.29
C LYS A 112 12.99 13.89 -12.78
N THR A 113 12.68 12.79 -12.11
CA THR A 113 12.95 12.59 -10.69
C THR A 113 13.53 11.20 -10.48
N ASP A 114 14.29 11.05 -9.39
CA ASP A 114 14.83 9.77 -8.93
C ASP A 114 14.06 9.23 -7.71
N LEU A 115 12.97 9.91 -7.31
CA LEU A 115 12.18 9.56 -6.14
C LEU A 115 10.80 9.03 -6.55
N GLY A 116 10.53 7.79 -6.18
CA GLY A 116 9.21 7.18 -6.29
C GLY A 116 8.69 6.68 -4.95
N ILE A 117 7.38 6.73 -4.75
CA ILE A 117 6.72 6.24 -3.53
C ILE A 117 5.60 5.30 -3.92
N GLY A 118 5.67 4.04 -3.50
CA GLY A 118 4.58 3.08 -3.59
C GLY A 118 3.55 3.32 -2.51
N LYS A 119 2.29 2.99 -2.77
CA LYS A 119 1.21 3.18 -1.81
C LYS A 119 1.21 2.08 -0.74
N TYR A 120 0.63 2.39 0.40
CA TYR A 120 0.36 1.43 1.47
C TYR A 120 -0.89 0.59 1.16
N ALA A 121 -0.92 -0.66 1.66
CA ALA A 121 -2.05 -1.58 1.55
C ALA A 121 -2.47 -1.89 0.09
N GLU A 122 -1.50 -2.29 -0.73
CA GLU A 122 -1.72 -2.66 -2.12
C GLU A 122 -1.82 -4.17 -2.32
N PHE A 123 -2.78 -4.61 -3.13
CA PHE A 123 -2.81 -5.99 -3.62
C PHE A 123 -1.85 -6.14 -4.79
N ARG A 124 -0.81 -6.96 -4.60
CA ARG A 124 0.28 -7.11 -5.57
C ARG A 124 0.37 -8.52 -6.14
N PRO A 125 0.37 -8.68 -7.47
CA PRO A 125 0.54 -9.97 -8.11
C PRO A 125 1.88 -10.66 -7.82
N PHE A 126 2.94 -9.91 -7.49
CA PHE A 126 4.24 -10.49 -7.11
C PHE A 126 4.16 -11.48 -5.95
N TYR A 127 3.19 -11.30 -5.06
CA TYR A 127 3.08 -12.05 -3.82
C TYR A 127 2.31 -13.38 -4.02
N THR A 128 2.35 -13.93 -5.23
CA THR A 128 1.80 -15.24 -5.57
C THR A 128 2.87 -16.32 -5.72
N GLY A 129 4.14 -15.98 -5.49
CA GLY A 129 5.24 -16.94 -5.49
C GLY A 129 5.31 -17.79 -4.21
N PRO A 130 6.09 -18.89 -4.21
CA PRO A 130 6.20 -19.82 -3.08
C PRO A 130 6.60 -19.17 -1.75
N ASN A 131 7.39 -18.10 -1.79
CA ASN A 131 7.85 -17.38 -0.59
C ASN A 131 6.72 -16.65 0.15
N TYR A 132 5.58 -16.46 -0.50
CA TYR A 132 4.42 -15.75 0.04
C TYR A 132 3.25 -16.69 0.35
N GLU A 133 3.43 -18.00 0.05
CA GLU A 133 2.42 -19.00 0.34
C GLU A 133 2.26 -19.21 1.85
N ILE A 134 1.01 -19.32 2.28
CA ILE A 134 0.63 -19.67 3.64
C ILE A 134 -0.35 -20.84 3.59
N GLN A 135 -0.31 -21.71 4.60
CA GLN A 135 -1.32 -22.74 4.78
C GLN A 135 -2.50 -22.13 5.52
N ALA A 136 -3.62 -22.02 4.84
CA ALA A 136 -4.90 -21.62 5.41
C ALA A 136 -5.78 -22.84 5.69
N SER A 137 -6.88 -22.66 6.40
CA SER A 137 -7.82 -23.74 6.74
C SER A 137 -8.44 -24.43 5.51
N GLU A 138 -8.54 -23.72 4.42
CA GLU A 138 -9.15 -24.20 3.16
C GLU A 138 -8.11 -24.58 2.09
N GLY A 139 -6.83 -24.65 2.46
CA GLY A 139 -5.72 -24.98 1.56
C GLY A 139 -4.70 -23.86 1.40
N PRO A 140 -3.81 -23.99 0.41
CA PRO A 140 -2.79 -22.97 0.17
C PRO A 140 -3.40 -21.62 -0.21
N SER A 141 -2.86 -20.55 0.36
CA SER A 141 -3.22 -19.17 0.10
C SER A 141 -1.97 -18.31 0.02
N TRP A 142 -2.09 -17.06 -0.36
CA TRP A 142 -0.94 -16.17 -0.54
C TRP A 142 -1.14 -14.84 0.20
N ARG A 143 -0.05 -14.34 0.77
CA ARG A 143 -0.01 -13.00 1.38
C ARG A 143 0.12 -11.95 0.29
N THR A 144 -0.97 -11.66 -0.41
CA THR A 144 -1.00 -10.79 -1.59
C THR A 144 -1.07 -9.30 -1.26
N MET A 145 -1.35 -8.95 0.00
CA MET A 145 -1.43 -7.55 0.42
C MET A 145 -0.09 -7.05 0.93
N HIS A 146 0.44 -6.01 0.30
CA HIS A 146 1.61 -5.29 0.75
C HIS A 146 1.24 -4.25 1.82
N LEU A 147 1.72 -4.45 3.03
CA LEU A 147 1.46 -3.57 4.18
C LEU A 147 2.66 -2.63 4.47
N GLY A 148 3.45 -2.35 3.48
CA GLY A 148 4.59 -1.43 3.54
C GLY A 148 4.38 -0.19 2.70
N LEU A 149 5.26 0.78 2.88
CA LEU A 149 5.47 1.91 1.99
C LEU A 149 6.79 1.66 1.28
N ASP A 150 6.77 1.55 -0.06
CA ASP A 150 8.00 1.44 -0.82
C ASP A 150 8.53 2.82 -1.17
N VAL A 151 9.84 2.96 -1.09
CA VAL A 151 10.55 4.14 -1.56
C VAL A 151 11.52 3.68 -2.64
N PHE A 152 11.27 4.10 -3.89
CA PHE A 152 12.12 3.82 -5.04
C PHE A 152 13.15 4.94 -5.16
N LEU A 153 14.41 4.59 -5.11
CA LEU A 153 15.55 5.48 -5.11
C LEU A 153 16.73 4.86 -5.89
N PRO A 154 17.72 5.64 -6.32
CA PRO A 154 18.96 5.09 -6.84
C PRO A 154 19.63 4.11 -5.87
N VAL A 155 20.35 3.14 -6.44
CA VAL A 155 21.11 2.14 -5.68
C VAL A 155 22.20 2.83 -4.86
N ASP A 156 22.62 2.19 -3.76
CA ASP A 156 23.71 2.62 -2.87
C ASP A 156 23.43 3.85 -1.99
N LEU A 157 22.18 4.31 -1.92
CA LEU A 157 21.83 5.33 -0.93
C LEU A 157 21.78 4.75 0.49
N PRO A 158 22.34 5.43 1.51
CA PRO A 158 22.26 4.98 2.88
C PRO A 158 20.83 4.92 3.40
N VAL A 159 20.47 3.80 4.03
CA VAL A 159 19.22 3.65 4.78
C VAL A 159 19.50 3.99 6.25
N LEU A 160 18.68 4.86 6.82
CA LEU A 160 18.84 5.39 8.16
C LEU A 160 17.80 4.81 9.11
N ALA A 161 18.16 4.66 10.38
CA ALA A 161 17.20 4.36 11.43
C ALA A 161 16.37 5.62 11.71
N VAL A 162 15.07 5.56 11.45
CA VAL A 162 14.16 6.71 11.60
C VAL A 162 13.99 7.20 13.04
N TYR A 163 14.31 6.33 14.00
CA TYR A 163 14.22 6.57 15.45
C TYR A 163 15.34 5.84 16.17
N PRO A 164 15.82 6.36 17.32
CA PRO A 164 16.87 5.70 18.12
C PRO A 164 16.50 4.27 18.51
N GLY A 165 17.42 3.34 18.31
CA GLY A 165 17.21 1.92 18.61
C GLY A 165 18.51 1.16 18.80
N LYS A 166 18.38 -0.15 18.97
CA LYS A 166 19.49 -1.09 19.06
C LYS A 166 19.34 -2.16 17.98
N VAL A 167 20.43 -2.47 17.29
CA VAL A 167 20.46 -3.59 16.35
C VAL A 167 20.26 -4.88 17.13
N LYS A 168 19.20 -5.63 16.80
CA LYS A 168 18.86 -6.90 17.44
C LYS A 168 19.52 -8.09 16.74
N SER A 169 19.49 -8.07 15.42
CA SER A 169 20.07 -9.13 14.57
C SER A 169 20.45 -8.60 13.20
N ILE A 170 21.40 -9.24 12.57
CA ILE A 170 21.79 -8.98 11.17
C ILE A 170 21.74 -10.34 10.45
N HIS A 171 21.06 -10.38 9.32
CA HIS A 171 21.02 -11.53 8.43
C HIS A 171 21.57 -11.10 7.07
N LEU A 172 22.56 -11.85 6.59
CA LEU A 172 23.10 -11.68 5.24
C LEU A 172 22.45 -12.74 4.36
N ASN A 173 21.83 -12.30 3.28
CA ASN A 173 21.21 -13.19 2.28
C ASN A 173 22.23 -13.51 1.18
#